data_b6757dfc9fa45769a72557fd581b50d1
#
_entry.id   b6757dfc9fa45769a72557fd581b50d1
#
_cell.length_a   1.000
_cell.length_b   1.000
_cell.length_c   1.000
_cell.angle_alpha   90.00
_cell.angle_beta   90.00
_cell.angle_gamma   90.00
#
_symmetry.space_group_name_H-M   'P 1'
#
loop_
_entity.id
_entity.type
_entity.pdbx_description
1 polymer ?
#
loop_
_entity_poly.entity_id
_entity_poly.type
_entity_poly.pdbx_seq_one_letter_code
_entity_poly.pdbx_strand_id
1 'polypeptide(L)'
;MKSESHSGGLEPHVNSLALKAILVVDDDQQLASALQWILADENFLVDVAFDGEEALVKIAAHDYDVVICDLKMPKLQGDALYLRAREIRPSLEDRFIFITGYATDPIIRHFLIEQEVKFLVKPFPIGGLINCVRELLG
;
A
#
# COMPACT_ATOMS: atom_id res chain seq x y z
N MET A 1 -28.52 0.53 11.05
CA MET A 1 -29.09 0.33 10.60
C MET A 1 -29.36 0.33 10.24
N LYS A 2 -28.72 0.20 10.20
CA LYS A 2 -29.13 -0.05 9.66
C LYS A 2 -29.10 -0.17 9.17
N SER A 3 -28.67 -0.30 9.23
CA SER A 3 -28.99 -0.64 8.57
C SER A 3 -29.01 -0.87 8.08
N GLU A 4 -28.55 -1.10 7.99
CA GLU A 4 -29.01 -1.41 7.38
C GLU A 4 -29.08 -1.56 6.86
N SER A 5 -28.94 -1.66 6.90
CA SER A 5 -29.34 -1.92 6.28
C SER A 5 -29.52 -2.03 5.85
N HIS A 6 -29.42 -2.20 5.58
CA HIS A 6 -29.97 -2.33 4.97
C HIS A 6 -30.25 -2.30 4.39
N SER A 7 -30.14 -2.25 4.11
CA SER A 7 -30.52 -2.19 3.27
C SER A 7 -30.74 -1.97 2.61
N GLY A 8 -30.88 -1.82 2.27
CA GLY A 8 -31.01 -1.62 1.54
C GLY A 8 -30.94 -1.10 0.89
N GLY A 9 -31.05 -0.98 0.57
CA GLY A 9 -30.90 -0.45 -0.13
C GLY A 9 -30.41 0.35 -0.42
N LEU A 10 -29.97 0.60 -0.59
CA LEU A 10 -29.40 1.32 -0.79
C LEU A 10 -28.82 1.45 -1.47
N GLU A 11 -28.68 1.32 -1.65
CA GLU A 11 -28.23 1.62 -2.57
C GLU A 11 -27.16 1.39 -3.38
N PRO A 12 -27.10 1.30 -4.70
CA PRO A 12 -25.95 1.03 -5.51
C PRO A 12 -24.87 2.06 -5.36
N HIS A 13 -25.21 3.25 -5.11
CA HIS A 13 -24.22 4.27 -4.80
C HIS A 13 -23.47 4.01 -3.50
N VAL A 14 -23.88 2.99 -2.76
CA VAL A 14 -23.13 2.54 -1.60
C VAL A 14 -21.70 2.18 -1.99
N ASN A 15 -21.50 1.57 -3.16
CA ASN A 15 -20.16 1.24 -3.62
C ASN A 15 -19.30 2.47 -3.86
N SER A 16 -19.90 3.56 -4.33
CA SER A 16 -19.14 4.79 -4.51
C SER A 16 -18.72 5.43 -3.19
N LEU A 17 -19.36 5.02 -2.09
CA LEU A 17 -19.01 5.46 -0.75
C LEU A 17 -18.04 4.52 -0.05
N ALA A 18 -17.75 3.39 -0.68
CA ALA A 18 -16.81 2.43 -0.10
C ALA A 18 -15.41 3.04 -0.10
N LEU A 19 -14.73 2.93 1.05
CA LEU A 19 -13.38 3.45 1.19
C LEU A 19 -12.39 2.52 0.50
N LYS A 20 -11.36 3.11 -0.09
CA LYS A 20 -10.27 2.34 -0.65
C LYS A 20 -9.36 1.82 0.45
N ALA A 21 -8.82 0.63 0.24
CA ALA A 21 -8.01 -0.06 1.24
C ALA A 21 -6.53 0.03 0.89
N ILE A 22 -5.73 0.42 1.87
CA ILE A 22 -4.29 0.56 1.72
C ILE A 22 -3.59 -0.35 2.73
N LEU A 23 -2.55 -1.05 2.29
CA LEU A 23 -1.65 -1.76 3.17
C LEU A 23 -0.33 -1.01 3.24
N VAL A 24 0.10 -0.65 4.45
CA VAL A 24 1.40 -0.01 4.69
C VAL A 24 2.34 -1.08 5.24
N VAL A 25 3.46 -1.28 4.56
CA VAL A 25 4.45 -2.29 4.93
C VAL A 25 5.77 -1.61 5.24
N ASP A 26 6.16 -1.59 6.50
CA ASP A 26 7.40 -0.97 6.94
C ASP A 26 7.78 -1.53 8.29
N ASP A 27 9.06 -1.92 8.48
CA ASP A 27 9.54 -2.42 9.76
C ASP A 27 9.76 -1.31 10.79
N ASP A 28 9.79 -0.06 10.35
CA ASP A 28 9.77 1.09 11.25
C ASP A 28 8.32 1.27 11.73
N GLN A 29 8.04 0.76 12.94
CA GLN A 29 6.68 0.75 13.47
C GLN A 29 6.14 2.16 13.69
N GLN A 30 7.00 3.09 14.06
CA GLN A 30 6.56 4.48 14.26
C GLN A 30 6.13 5.11 12.96
N LEU A 31 6.91 4.92 11.91
CA LEU A 31 6.56 5.45 10.59
C LEU A 31 5.28 4.80 10.07
N ALA A 32 5.19 3.47 10.17
CA ALA A 32 4.01 2.75 9.70
C ALA A 32 2.75 3.23 10.42
N SER A 33 2.83 3.40 11.74
CA SER A 33 1.69 3.87 12.52
C SER A 33 1.32 5.30 12.18
N ALA A 34 2.33 6.15 11.94
CA ALA A 34 2.06 7.54 11.54
C ALA A 34 1.36 7.59 10.19
N LEU A 35 1.81 6.78 9.24
CA LEU A 35 1.18 6.71 7.92
C LEU A 35 -0.25 6.18 8.02
N GLN A 36 -0.48 5.20 8.89
CA GLN A 36 -1.83 4.69 9.11
C GLN A 36 -2.77 5.80 9.57
N TRP A 37 -2.34 6.61 10.54
CA TRP A 37 -3.12 7.74 11.04
C TRP A 37 -3.40 8.77 9.96
N ILE A 38 -2.36 9.15 9.23
CA ILE A 38 -2.46 10.20 8.22
C ILE A 38 -3.38 9.78 7.08
N LEU A 39 -3.24 8.53 6.61
CA LEU A 39 -4.05 8.04 5.51
C LEU A 39 -5.48 7.77 5.95
N ALA A 40 -5.69 7.29 7.20
CA ALA A 40 -7.03 7.13 7.72
C ALA A 40 -7.76 8.47 7.79
N ASP A 41 -7.04 9.54 8.11
CA ASP A 41 -7.61 10.89 8.15
C ASP A 41 -7.99 11.37 6.74
N GLU A 42 -7.41 10.78 5.70
CA GLU A 42 -7.76 11.06 4.30
C GLU A 42 -8.84 10.13 3.77
N ASN A 43 -9.53 9.44 4.68
CA ASN A 43 -10.66 8.55 4.38
C ASN A 43 -10.27 7.25 3.68
N PHE A 44 -9.09 6.70 4.00
CA PHE A 44 -8.71 5.38 3.55
C PHE A 44 -8.85 4.37 4.68
N LEU A 45 -9.15 3.12 4.33
CA LEU A 45 -9.03 1.99 5.26
C LEU A 45 -7.58 1.54 5.21
N VAL A 46 -6.91 1.49 6.36
CA VAL A 46 -5.46 1.27 6.36
C VAL A 46 -5.10 0.13 7.31
N ASP A 47 -4.46 -0.90 6.75
CA ASP A 47 -3.82 -1.96 7.52
C ASP A 47 -2.32 -1.75 7.52
N VAL A 48 -1.64 -2.32 8.49
CA VAL A 48 -0.20 -2.20 8.65
C VAL A 48 0.41 -3.59 8.76
N ALA A 49 1.55 -3.79 8.11
CA ALA A 49 2.39 -4.98 8.28
C ALA A 49 3.82 -4.49 8.57
N PHE A 50 4.50 -5.16 9.49
CA PHE A 50 5.82 -4.72 9.94
C PHE A 50 6.95 -5.52 9.30
N ASP A 51 6.63 -6.48 8.45
CA ASP A 51 7.62 -7.20 7.65
C ASP A 51 6.93 -7.78 6.41
N GLY A 52 7.74 -8.30 5.49
CA GLY A 52 7.23 -8.78 4.22
C GLY A 52 6.42 -10.06 4.34
N GLU A 53 6.73 -10.91 5.31
CA GLU A 53 5.95 -12.14 5.50
C GLU A 53 4.56 -11.84 6.03
N GLU A 54 4.48 -10.95 7.00
CA GLU A 54 3.19 -10.49 7.50
C GLU A 54 2.36 -9.85 6.39
N ALA A 55 3.01 -9.03 5.56
CA ALA A 55 2.34 -8.39 4.44
C ALA A 55 1.79 -9.42 3.46
N LEU A 56 2.55 -10.46 3.17
CA LEU A 56 2.13 -11.48 2.22
C LEU A 56 0.90 -12.23 2.72
N VAL A 57 0.86 -12.53 4.02
CA VAL A 57 -0.32 -13.17 4.63
C VAL A 57 -1.54 -12.27 4.47
N LYS A 58 -1.39 -10.97 4.72
CA LYS A 58 -2.51 -10.03 4.60
C LYS A 58 -2.96 -9.87 3.15
N ILE A 59 -2.02 -9.82 2.21
CA ILE A 59 -2.34 -9.72 0.79
C ILE A 59 -3.10 -10.96 0.31
N ALA A 60 -2.75 -12.13 0.81
CA ALA A 60 -3.46 -13.36 0.45
C ALA A 60 -4.88 -13.38 0.99
N ALA A 61 -5.14 -12.72 2.12
CA ALA A 61 -6.42 -12.77 2.82
C ALA A 61 -7.35 -11.63 2.46
N HIS A 62 -6.85 -10.50 1.97
CA HIS A 62 -7.64 -9.30 1.75
C HIS A 62 -7.29 -8.64 0.42
N ASP A 63 -8.25 -7.94 -0.16
CA ASP A 63 -8.03 -7.11 -1.33
C ASP A 63 -7.60 -5.72 -0.90
N TYR A 64 -6.45 -5.26 -1.39
CA TYR A 64 -5.98 -3.89 -1.18
C TYR A 64 -5.96 -3.16 -2.52
N ASP A 65 -6.27 -1.88 -2.47
CA ASP A 65 -6.24 -1.02 -3.65
C ASP A 65 -4.85 -0.45 -3.88
N VAL A 66 -4.07 -0.28 -2.81
CA VAL A 66 -2.71 0.24 -2.88
C VAL A 66 -1.88 -0.43 -1.79
N VAL A 67 -0.63 -0.75 -2.10
CA VAL A 67 0.35 -1.22 -1.12
C VAL A 67 1.50 -0.21 -1.09
N ILE A 68 1.76 0.37 0.08
CA ILE A 68 2.89 1.26 0.30
C ILE A 68 3.94 0.43 1.02
N CYS A 69 5.11 0.27 0.42
CA CYS A 69 6.07 -0.73 0.88
C CYS A 69 7.49 -0.20 0.94
N ASP A 70 8.14 -0.37 2.08
CA ASP A 70 9.59 -0.16 2.19
C ASP A 70 10.31 -1.28 1.45
N LEU A 71 11.45 -0.97 0.85
CA LEU A 71 12.22 -1.96 0.12
C LEU A 71 13.14 -2.76 1.03
N LYS A 72 13.77 -2.14 2.03
CA LYS A 72 14.68 -2.84 2.92
C LYS A 72 14.00 -3.17 4.24
N MET A 73 13.66 -4.45 4.40
CA MET A 73 12.98 -4.94 5.59
C MET A 73 13.53 -6.32 5.95
N PRO A 74 13.43 -6.72 7.23
CA PRO A 74 13.78 -8.09 7.61
C PRO A 74 12.79 -9.09 7.02
N LYS A 75 13.21 -10.34 7.00
CA LYS A 75 12.47 -11.50 6.53
C LYS A 75 12.28 -11.41 5.02
N LEU A 76 11.18 -10.87 4.53
CA LEU A 76 10.95 -10.75 3.09
C LEU A 76 11.07 -9.28 2.70
N GLN A 77 12.08 -8.95 1.89
CA GLN A 77 12.29 -7.58 1.43
C GLN A 77 11.23 -7.16 0.43
N GLY A 78 11.09 -5.84 0.24
CA GLY A 78 10.01 -5.28 -0.56
C GLY A 78 10.00 -5.72 -2.02
N ASP A 79 11.19 -5.91 -2.63
CA ASP A 79 11.27 -6.37 -4.01
C ASP A 79 10.76 -7.81 -4.14
N ALA A 80 11.17 -8.69 -3.23
CA ALA A 80 10.68 -10.07 -3.23
C ALA A 80 9.19 -10.13 -2.89
N LEU A 81 8.75 -9.27 -1.96
CA LEU A 81 7.33 -9.18 -1.64
C LEU A 81 6.51 -8.80 -2.88
N TYR A 82 6.98 -7.79 -3.62
CA TYR A 82 6.29 -7.34 -4.83
C TYR A 82 6.10 -8.47 -5.83
N LEU A 83 7.18 -9.21 -6.10
CA LEU A 83 7.14 -10.29 -7.07
C LEU A 83 6.17 -11.39 -6.64
N ARG A 84 6.16 -11.72 -5.36
CA ARG A 84 5.26 -12.76 -4.84
C ARG A 84 3.82 -12.26 -4.75
N ALA A 85 3.63 -10.99 -4.39
CA ALA A 85 2.29 -10.42 -4.27
C ALA A 85 1.57 -10.42 -5.61
N ARG A 86 2.27 -10.07 -6.69
CA ARG A 86 1.62 -10.03 -8.00
C ARG A 86 1.31 -11.42 -8.55
N GLU A 87 1.99 -12.45 -8.05
CA GLU A 87 1.63 -13.83 -8.38
C GLU A 87 0.31 -14.24 -7.72
N ILE A 88 0.13 -13.82 -6.48
CA ILE A 88 -1.09 -14.12 -5.72
C ILE A 88 -2.26 -13.27 -6.20
N ARG A 89 -2.00 -11.98 -6.43
CA ARG A 89 -3.00 -11.01 -6.85
C ARG A 89 -2.44 -10.16 -7.97
N PRO A 90 -2.63 -10.58 -9.23
CA PRO A 90 -2.05 -9.86 -10.36
C PRO A 90 -2.48 -8.40 -10.45
N SER A 91 -3.64 -8.05 -9.91
CA SER A 91 -4.11 -6.66 -9.92
C SER A 91 -3.21 -5.72 -9.13
N LEU A 92 -2.33 -6.24 -8.27
CA LEU A 92 -1.42 -5.42 -7.49
C LEU A 92 -0.18 -5.00 -8.27
N GLU A 93 0.03 -5.51 -9.46
CA GLU A 93 1.26 -5.24 -10.21
C GLU A 93 1.52 -3.74 -10.38
N ASP A 94 0.49 -2.95 -10.62
CA ASP A 94 0.61 -1.52 -10.80
C ASP A 94 0.00 -0.72 -9.64
N ARG A 95 -0.06 -1.34 -8.46
CA ARG A 95 -0.68 -0.73 -7.28
C ARG A 95 0.30 -0.57 -6.11
N PHE A 96 1.59 -0.78 -6.35
CA PHE A 96 2.61 -0.57 -5.32
C PHE A 96 3.20 0.82 -5.42
N ILE A 97 3.43 1.43 -4.25
CA ILE A 97 4.26 2.61 -4.10
C ILE A 97 5.37 2.23 -3.14
N PHE A 98 6.61 2.21 -3.63
CA PHE A 98 7.74 1.91 -2.78
C PHE A 98 8.25 3.17 -2.10
N ILE A 99 8.71 3.02 -0.86
CA ILE A 99 9.41 4.09 -0.16
C ILE A 99 10.79 3.55 0.21
N THR A 100 11.83 4.35 0.01
CA THR A 100 13.19 3.87 0.21
C THR A 100 14.13 5.00 0.58
N GLY A 101 15.06 4.72 1.52
CA GLY A 101 16.19 5.59 1.80
C GLY A 101 17.42 5.23 0.97
N TYR A 102 17.30 4.27 0.05
CA TYR A 102 18.44 3.68 -0.66
C TYR A 102 18.30 3.78 -2.17
N ALA A 103 17.71 4.87 -2.66
CA ALA A 103 17.44 5.02 -4.10
C ALA A 103 18.72 5.08 -4.94
N THR A 104 19.88 5.37 -4.33
CA THR A 104 21.17 5.37 -5.02
C THR A 104 21.86 4.00 -5.02
N ASP A 105 21.34 3.03 -4.26
CA ASP A 105 21.87 1.67 -4.28
C ASP A 105 21.62 1.07 -5.67
N PRO A 106 22.66 0.55 -6.35
CA PRO A 106 22.49 0.08 -7.74
C PRO A 106 21.48 -1.03 -7.90
N ILE A 107 21.38 -1.94 -6.94
CA ILE A 107 20.45 -3.06 -7.00
C ILE A 107 19.01 -2.56 -6.86
N ILE A 108 18.78 -1.68 -5.89
CA ILE A 108 17.46 -1.09 -5.67
C ILE A 108 17.05 -0.25 -6.88
N ARG A 109 17.99 0.57 -7.37
CA ARG A 109 17.70 1.43 -8.53
C ARG A 109 17.35 0.61 -9.76
N HIS A 110 18.06 -0.49 -9.99
CA HIS A 110 17.78 -1.37 -11.12
C HIS A 110 16.37 -1.96 -11.01
N PHE A 111 15.99 -2.42 -9.81
CA PHE A 111 14.65 -2.96 -9.58
C PHE A 111 13.57 -1.91 -9.88
N LEU A 112 13.73 -0.70 -9.35
CA LEU A 112 12.73 0.36 -9.51
C LEU A 112 12.54 0.73 -10.98
N ILE A 113 13.63 0.80 -11.73
CA ILE A 113 13.58 1.16 -13.15
C ILE A 113 13.01 0.02 -13.97
N GLU A 114 13.50 -1.19 -13.74
CA GLU A 114 13.10 -2.34 -14.56
C GLU A 114 11.63 -2.68 -14.37
N GLN A 115 11.12 -2.58 -13.14
CA GLN A 115 9.72 -2.90 -12.86
C GLN A 115 8.79 -1.71 -13.13
N GLU A 116 9.33 -0.54 -13.40
CA GLU A 116 8.55 0.68 -13.70
C GLU A 116 7.53 0.98 -12.59
N VAL A 117 7.94 0.78 -11.33
CA VAL A 117 7.08 1.01 -10.18
C VAL A 117 7.19 2.43 -9.68
N LYS A 118 6.14 2.93 -9.03
CA LYS A 118 6.20 4.23 -8.37
C LYS A 118 7.01 4.13 -7.08
N PHE A 119 7.79 5.16 -6.80
CA PHE A 119 8.57 5.19 -5.56
C PHE A 119 8.78 6.62 -5.07
N LEU A 120 9.00 6.74 -3.77
CA LEU A 120 9.37 7.97 -3.10
C LEU A 120 10.63 7.74 -2.30
N VAL A 121 11.50 8.74 -2.24
CA VAL A 121 12.77 8.65 -1.50
C VAL A 121 12.58 9.27 -0.11
N LYS A 122 13.00 8.56 0.93
CA LYS A 122 12.97 9.06 2.30
C LYS A 122 14.05 10.10 2.50
N PRO A 123 13.79 11.20 3.19
CA PRO A 123 12.49 11.63 3.69
C PRO A 123 11.63 12.21 2.56
N PHE A 124 10.34 11.97 2.63
CA PHE A 124 9.43 12.46 1.59
C PHE A 124 8.34 13.33 2.22
N PRO A 125 7.81 14.32 1.48
CA PRO A 125 6.68 15.10 2.00
C PRO A 125 5.40 14.26 1.97
N ILE A 126 4.61 14.37 3.03
CA ILE A 126 3.37 13.60 3.15
C ILE A 126 2.42 13.89 1.99
N GLY A 127 2.35 15.15 1.56
CA GLY A 127 1.52 15.50 0.41
C GLY A 127 1.90 14.76 -0.85
N GLY A 128 3.21 14.50 -1.02
CA GLY A 128 3.69 13.71 -2.16
C GLY A 128 3.19 12.29 -2.13
N LEU A 129 3.18 11.66 -0.95
CA LEU A 129 2.66 10.31 -0.80
C LEU A 129 1.16 10.27 -1.08
N ILE A 130 0.40 11.19 -0.51
CA ILE A 130 -1.05 11.25 -0.71
C ILE A 130 -1.37 11.44 -2.19
N ASN A 131 -0.62 12.31 -2.87
CA ASN A 131 -0.81 12.51 -4.31
C ASN A 131 -0.52 11.25 -5.11
N CYS A 132 0.55 10.52 -4.77
CA CYS A 132 0.86 9.24 -5.42
C CYS A 132 -0.28 8.24 -5.26
N VAL A 133 -0.82 8.13 -4.05
CA VAL A 133 -1.95 7.23 -3.78
C VAL A 133 -3.13 7.59 -4.66
N ARG A 134 -3.47 8.89 -4.70
CA ARG A 134 -4.62 9.34 -5.47
C ARG A 134 -4.44 9.15 -6.97
N GLU A 135 -3.22 9.33 -7.46
CA GLU A 135 -2.92 9.07 -8.87
C GLU A 135 -3.13 7.60 -9.23
N LEU A 136 -2.71 6.68 -8.35
CA LEU A 136 -2.92 5.26 -8.59
C LEU A 136 -4.39 4.87 -8.59
N LEU A 137 -5.18 5.54 -7.78
CA LEU A 137 -6.60 5.23 -7.67
C LEU A 137 -7.43 5.87 -8.77
N GLY A 138 -6.86 6.79 -9.49
CA GLY A 138 -7.55 7.50 -10.56
C GLY A 138 -8.42 8.61 -10.02
#